data_8a3caa2065d5aa824deb8eeaeebe6ad4
#
_entry.id   8a3caa2065d5aa824deb8eeaeebe6ad4
#
_cell.length_a   1.000
_cell.length_b   1.000
_cell.length_c   1.000
_cell.angle_alpha   90.00
_cell.angle_beta   90.00
_cell.angle_gamma   90.00
#
_symmetry.space_group_name_H-M   'P 1'
#
loop_
_entity.id
_entity.type
_entity.pdbx_description
1 polymer ?
#
loop_
_entity_poly.entity_id
_entity_poly.type
_entity_poly.pdbx_seq_one_letter_code
_entity_poly.pdbx_strand_id
1 'polypeptide(L)'
;MKTVFTSILVLAAIIVNGQVKDAKATALLDEVSAKTKTYKTIKADFTYTMENKQAKINESKSGVLLVSGDKYKLTAAGQTVICDGKTVWTVLKESNEVQVNNLDNKDDAMTPSKLLTSYNQNYKATIVRDKGNTDPNAESIELIPNVQKNFIKAILTVDKVKKQVKGFKLFDKSGNIFTYKVTKFQTDVPSTASDFTFDAAKYPGVEVIDMR
;
A
#
# COMPACT_ATOMS: atom_id res chain seq x y z
N MET A 1 18.01 -72.95 18.07
CA MET A 1 17.27 -71.73 18.49
C MET A 1 17.65 -70.62 17.54
N LYS A 2 16.72 -70.26 16.64
CA LYS A 2 16.92 -69.22 15.63
C LYS A 2 16.17 -67.94 16.12
N THR A 3 16.89 -66.92 16.50
CA THR A 3 16.35 -65.62 16.88
C THR A 3 16.12 -64.77 15.62
N VAL A 4 14.83 -64.51 15.32
CA VAL A 4 14.41 -63.61 14.26
C VAL A 4 14.41 -62.18 14.83
N PHE A 5 15.29 -61.31 14.30
CA PHE A 5 15.29 -59.88 14.57
C PHE A 5 14.29 -59.20 13.64
N THR A 6 13.16 -58.77 14.18
CA THR A 6 12.17 -57.98 13.46
C THR A 6 12.58 -56.50 13.54
N SER A 7 13.13 -55.96 12.45
CA SER A 7 13.42 -54.52 12.32
C SER A 7 12.12 -53.74 12.06
N ILE A 8 11.69 -52.96 13.05
CA ILE A 8 10.59 -52.00 12.90
C ILE A 8 11.14 -50.76 12.22
N LEU A 9 10.77 -50.56 10.96
CA LEU A 9 11.08 -49.35 10.20
C LEU A 9 10.07 -48.25 10.62
N VAL A 10 10.48 -47.32 11.48
CA VAL A 10 9.68 -46.16 11.85
C VAL A 10 9.79 -45.15 10.72
N LEU A 11 8.73 -45.05 9.89
CA LEU A 11 8.58 -44.05 8.85
C LEU A 11 8.24 -42.70 9.50
N ALA A 12 9.25 -41.87 9.76
CA ALA A 12 9.06 -40.49 10.24
C ALA A 12 8.45 -39.67 9.08
N ALA A 13 7.15 -39.44 9.13
CA ALA A 13 6.49 -38.50 8.27
C ALA A 13 6.96 -37.08 8.64
N ILE A 14 7.88 -36.55 7.84
CA ILE A 14 8.27 -35.13 7.91
C ILE A 14 7.08 -34.30 7.44
N ILE A 15 6.29 -33.78 8.37
CA ILE A 15 5.28 -32.77 8.07
C ILE A 15 6.03 -31.50 7.70
N VAL A 16 6.32 -31.35 6.42
CA VAL A 16 6.77 -30.06 5.86
C VAL A 16 5.59 -29.12 6.01
N ASN A 17 5.57 -28.33 7.07
CA ASN A 17 4.73 -27.15 7.18
C ASN A 17 5.22 -26.12 6.16
N GLY A 18 5.08 -26.43 4.88
CA GLY A 18 5.14 -25.45 3.81
C GLY A 18 4.01 -24.48 4.06
N GLN A 19 4.34 -23.24 4.37
CA GLN A 19 3.36 -22.17 4.54
C GLN A 19 2.60 -22.06 3.23
N VAL A 20 1.40 -22.64 3.18
CA VAL A 20 0.53 -22.62 2.00
C VAL A 20 0.17 -21.16 1.75
N LYS A 21 0.68 -20.58 0.65
CA LYS A 21 0.20 -19.29 0.16
C LYS A 21 -1.30 -19.45 -0.11
N ASP A 22 -2.11 -18.51 0.36
CA ASP A 22 -3.51 -18.49 0.03
C ASP A 22 -3.66 -18.21 -1.48
N ALA A 23 -3.90 -19.27 -2.25
CA ALA A 23 -3.98 -19.20 -3.70
C ALA A 23 -5.09 -18.25 -4.18
N LYS A 24 -6.19 -18.14 -3.41
CA LYS A 24 -7.28 -17.20 -3.73
C LYS A 24 -6.88 -15.77 -3.50
N ALA A 25 -6.19 -15.47 -2.38
CA ALA A 25 -5.67 -14.14 -2.10
C ALA A 25 -4.67 -13.72 -3.19
N THR A 26 -3.73 -14.61 -3.53
CA THR A 26 -2.73 -14.34 -4.57
C THR A 26 -3.37 -14.08 -5.93
N ALA A 27 -4.29 -14.95 -6.38
CA ALA A 27 -4.97 -14.79 -7.66
C ALA A 27 -5.76 -13.47 -7.73
N LEU A 28 -6.47 -13.10 -6.64
CA LEU A 28 -7.22 -11.84 -6.62
C LEU A 28 -6.28 -10.62 -6.68
N LEU A 29 -5.13 -10.67 -5.99
CA LEU A 29 -4.13 -9.61 -6.05
C LEU A 29 -3.50 -9.47 -7.44
N ASP A 30 -3.25 -10.61 -8.12
CA ASP A 30 -2.75 -10.62 -9.49
C ASP A 30 -3.74 -9.98 -10.46
N GLU A 31 -5.03 -10.31 -10.33
CA GLU A 31 -6.09 -9.71 -11.14
C GLU A 31 -6.21 -8.20 -10.90
N VAL A 32 -6.18 -7.75 -9.64
CA VAL A 32 -6.22 -6.32 -9.28
C VAL A 32 -5.00 -5.60 -9.83
N SER A 33 -3.80 -6.17 -9.67
CA SER A 33 -2.55 -5.59 -10.19
C SER A 33 -2.57 -5.50 -11.72
N ALA A 34 -2.95 -6.58 -12.40
CA ALA A 34 -3.06 -6.62 -13.85
C ALA A 34 -4.05 -5.57 -14.37
N LYS A 35 -5.24 -5.48 -13.74
CA LYS A 35 -6.24 -4.48 -14.10
C LYS A 35 -5.74 -3.06 -13.86
N THR A 36 -5.10 -2.79 -12.72
CA THR A 36 -4.56 -1.48 -12.38
C THR A 36 -3.51 -1.00 -13.40
N LYS A 37 -2.65 -1.90 -13.88
CA LYS A 37 -1.63 -1.61 -14.90
C LYS A 37 -2.21 -1.26 -16.28
N THR A 38 -3.48 -1.55 -16.55
CA THR A 38 -4.12 -1.14 -17.82
C THR A 38 -4.51 0.33 -17.84
N TYR A 39 -4.61 0.99 -16.70
CA TYR A 39 -5.00 2.39 -16.62
C TYR A 39 -3.80 3.32 -16.90
N LYS A 40 -4.00 4.32 -17.75
CA LYS A 40 -2.98 5.36 -18.01
C LYS A 40 -2.81 6.28 -16.80
N THR A 41 -3.93 6.62 -16.17
CA THR A 41 -3.97 7.44 -14.97
C THR A 41 -5.04 6.93 -14.01
N ILE A 42 -4.80 7.12 -12.72
CA ILE A 42 -5.74 6.83 -11.65
C ILE A 42 -5.87 8.08 -10.79
N LYS A 43 -7.11 8.53 -10.56
CA LYS A 43 -7.40 9.54 -9.55
C LYS A 43 -8.29 8.93 -8.48
N ALA A 44 -7.84 8.99 -7.23
CA ALA A 44 -8.59 8.48 -6.08
C ALA A 44 -8.78 9.58 -5.04
N ASP A 45 -10.02 9.87 -4.70
CA ASP A 45 -10.35 10.62 -3.49
C ASP A 45 -10.46 9.62 -2.35
N PHE A 46 -9.91 9.94 -1.19
CA PHE A 46 -9.91 9.04 -0.04
C PHE A 46 -10.06 9.78 1.28
N THR A 47 -10.51 9.05 2.29
CA THR A 47 -10.42 9.46 3.69
C THR A 47 -9.23 8.73 4.32
N TYR A 48 -8.39 9.48 5.00
CA TYR A 48 -7.29 8.99 5.83
C TYR A 48 -7.70 9.11 7.30
N THR A 49 -7.51 8.05 8.07
CA THR A 49 -7.73 8.04 9.51
C THR A 49 -6.49 7.48 10.20
N MET A 50 -6.02 8.15 11.23
CA MET A 50 -4.96 7.68 12.12
C MET A 50 -5.56 7.41 13.49
N GLU A 51 -5.45 6.18 13.96
CA GLU A 51 -5.92 5.74 15.27
C GLU A 51 -4.75 5.22 16.10
N ASN A 52 -4.66 5.67 17.36
CA ASN A 52 -3.80 5.06 18.36
C ASN A 52 -4.57 5.00 19.68
N LYS A 53 -5.00 3.81 20.08
CA LYS A 53 -5.82 3.62 21.27
C LYS A 53 -5.08 3.95 22.56
N GLN A 54 -3.78 3.66 22.63
CA GLN A 54 -2.96 3.93 23.83
C GLN A 54 -2.73 5.43 24.00
N ALA A 55 -2.43 6.13 22.92
CA ALA A 55 -2.27 7.58 22.90
C ALA A 55 -3.58 8.36 22.83
N LYS A 56 -4.73 7.68 22.73
CA LYS A 56 -6.06 8.27 22.55
C LYS A 56 -6.15 9.20 21.33
N ILE A 57 -5.43 8.89 20.26
CA ILE A 57 -5.44 9.63 19.00
C ILE A 57 -6.49 9.00 18.08
N ASN A 58 -7.35 9.84 17.50
CA ASN A 58 -8.26 9.48 16.42
C ASN A 58 -8.45 10.72 15.54
N GLU A 59 -7.70 10.78 14.45
CA GLU A 59 -7.72 11.90 13.50
C GLU A 59 -8.21 11.39 12.15
N SER A 60 -9.06 12.19 11.49
CA SER A 60 -9.54 11.89 10.15
C SER A 60 -9.38 13.09 9.24
N LYS A 61 -8.83 12.86 8.04
CA LYS A 61 -8.60 13.89 7.02
C LYS A 61 -8.94 13.31 5.65
N SER A 62 -9.26 14.18 4.71
CA SER A 62 -9.47 13.78 3.30
C SER A 62 -8.22 14.02 2.48
N GLY A 63 -8.08 13.26 1.42
CA GLY A 63 -6.96 13.40 0.50
C GLY A 63 -7.35 13.05 -0.94
N VAL A 64 -6.49 13.43 -1.86
CA VAL A 64 -6.59 13.12 -3.29
C VAL A 64 -5.25 12.57 -3.76
N LEU A 65 -5.30 11.47 -4.48
CA LEU A 65 -4.16 10.85 -5.14
C LEU A 65 -4.38 10.86 -6.65
N LEU A 66 -3.40 11.33 -7.40
CA LEU A 66 -3.30 11.18 -8.85
C LEU A 66 -2.04 10.38 -9.16
N VAL A 67 -2.15 9.33 -9.97
CA VAL A 67 -1.03 8.46 -10.37
C VAL A 67 -1.00 8.30 -11.88
N SER A 68 0.20 8.28 -12.46
CA SER A 68 0.46 7.93 -13.86
C SER A 68 1.80 7.19 -13.96
N GLY A 69 1.76 5.86 -14.04
CA GLY A 69 2.96 5.03 -13.92
C GLY A 69 3.66 5.25 -12.58
N ASP A 70 4.94 5.61 -12.60
CA ASP A 70 5.72 5.90 -11.38
C ASP A 70 5.56 7.34 -10.88
N LYS A 71 4.83 8.20 -11.61
CA LYS A 71 4.56 9.58 -11.24
C LYS A 71 3.31 9.64 -10.36
N TYR A 72 3.34 10.51 -9.36
CA TYR A 72 2.17 10.73 -8.52
C TYR A 72 2.12 12.12 -7.90
N LYS A 73 0.90 12.54 -7.57
CA LYS A 73 0.62 13.70 -6.74
C LYS A 73 -0.36 13.29 -5.66
N LEU A 74 0.06 13.39 -4.42
CA LEU A 74 -0.73 13.08 -3.23
C LEU A 74 -0.94 14.35 -2.43
N THR A 75 -2.19 14.72 -2.21
CA THR A 75 -2.55 15.84 -1.33
C THR A 75 -3.36 15.31 -0.17
N ALA A 76 -2.86 15.43 1.04
CA ALA A 76 -3.53 15.02 2.27
C ALA A 76 -2.93 15.74 3.47
N ALA A 77 -3.73 15.97 4.51
CA ALA A 77 -3.25 16.43 5.82
C ALA A 77 -2.37 17.69 5.79
N GLY A 78 -2.68 18.67 4.94
CA GLY A 78 -1.89 19.91 4.82
C GLY A 78 -0.62 19.78 3.99
N GLN A 79 -0.31 18.60 3.48
CA GLN A 79 0.87 18.33 2.66
C GLN A 79 0.50 18.01 1.21
N THR A 80 1.41 18.31 0.29
CA THR A 80 1.33 17.84 -1.08
C THR A 80 2.66 17.19 -1.46
N VAL A 81 2.62 15.90 -1.76
CA VAL A 81 3.77 15.15 -2.25
C VAL A 81 3.63 15.00 -3.75
N ILE A 82 4.63 15.45 -4.50
CA ILE A 82 4.68 15.40 -5.96
C ILE A 82 5.89 14.54 -6.34
N CYS A 83 5.73 13.66 -7.31
CA CYS A 83 6.80 12.82 -7.82
C CYS A 83 6.73 12.72 -9.34
N ASP A 84 7.83 12.99 -10.03
CA ASP A 84 7.96 12.87 -11.48
C ASP A 84 8.51 11.51 -11.95
N GLY A 85 8.70 10.57 -11.00
CA GLY A 85 9.30 9.27 -11.21
C GLY A 85 10.80 9.22 -10.89
N LYS A 86 11.43 10.36 -10.52
CA LYS A 86 12.83 10.47 -10.12
C LYS A 86 13.02 11.31 -8.87
N THR A 87 12.36 12.45 -8.80
CA THR A 87 12.43 13.43 -7.72
C THR A 87 11.09 13.46 -6.99
N VAL A 88 11.16 13.58 -5.68
CA VAL A 88 10.02 13.75 -4.78
C VAL A 88 10.10 15.12 -4.14
N TRP A 89 9.05 15.92 -4.30
CA TRP A 89 8.86 17.21 -3.63
C TRP A 89 7.76 17.06 -2.59
N THR A 90 8.08 17.33 -1.33
CA THR A 90 7.10 17.38 -0.24
C THR A 90 6.86 18.81 0.15
N VAL A 91 5.72 19.35 -0.24
CA VAL A 91 5.29 20.72 0.10
C VAL A 91 4.57 20.67 1.44
N LEU A 92 5.12 21.36 2.42
CA LEU A 92 4.62 21.51 3.78
C LEU A 92 4.00 22.91 3.91
N LYS A 93 2.67 23.01 3.82
CA LYS A 93 1.99 24.32 3.80
C LYS A 93 2.15 25.10 5.10
N GLU A 94 2.16 24.40 6.24
CA GLU A 94 2.23 25.04 7.57
C GLU A 94 3.60 25.69 7.85
N SER A 95 4.69 25.05 7.42
CA SER A 95 6.04 25.59 7.55
C SER A 95 6.49 26.43 6.35
N ASN A 96 5.69 26.48 5.29
CA ASN A 96 6.02 27.14 4.03
C ASN A 96 7.33 26.64 3.41
N GLU A 97 7.54 25.33 3.45
CA GLU A 97 8.74 24.62 3.00
C GLU A 97 8.44 23.64 1.89
N VAL A 98 9.44 23.38 1.04
CA VAL A 98 9.47 22.26 0.10
C VAL A 98 10.73 21.46 0.33
N GLN A 99 10.58 20.21 0.70
CA GLN A 99 11.68 19.25 0.81
C GLN A 99 11.84 18.51 -0.50
N VAL A 100 13.05 18.47 -1.05
CA VAL A 100 13.38 17.82 -2.31
C VAL A 100 14.26 16.60 -2.05
N ASN A 101 13.81 15.45 -2.49
CA ASN A 101 14.51 14.17 -2.32
C ASN A 101 14.59 13.41 -3.65
N ASN A 102 15.54 12.52 -3.79
CA ASN A 102 15.49 11.50 -4.82
C ASN A 102 14.40 10.47 -4.48
N LEU A 103 13.69 9.98 -5.50
CA LEU A 103 12.82 8.82 -5.31
C LEU A 103 13.68 7.64 -4.88
N ASP A 104 13.48 7.16 -3.65
CA ASP A 104 14.12 5.95 -3.18
C ASP A 104 13.48 4.74 -3.87
N ASN A 105 14.20 4.15 -4.81
CA ASN A 105 13.78 2.95 -5.53
C ASN A 105 14.04 1.65 -4.76
N LYS A 106 14.53 1.73 -3.51
CA LYS A 106 14.63 0.53 -2.67
C LYS A 106 13.25 -0.10 -2.55
N ASP A 107 13.21 -1.42 -2.54
CA ASP A 107 11.98 -2.21 -2.43
C ASP A 107 11.14 -1.87 -1.20
N ASP A 108 11.73 -1.15 -0.23
CA ASP A 108 11.09 -0.73 1.00
C ASP A 108 10.22 0.52 0.88
N ALA A 109 10.40 1.34 -0.16
CA ALA A 109 9.59 2.53 -0.36
C ALA A 109 8.16 2.14 -0.79
N MET A 110 7.20 2.32 0.12
CA MET A 110 5.78 2.13 -0.15
C MET A 110 5.21 3.34 -0.90
N THR A 111 5.59 3.49 -2.17
CA THR A 111 5.04 4.55 -3.00
C THR A 111 3.56 4.25 -3.34
N PRO A 112 2.74 5.28 -3.60
CA PRO A 112 1.36 5.09 -4.03
C PRO A 112 1.21 4.17 -5.24
N SER A 113 2.14 4.23 -6.19
CA SER A 113 2.17 3.36 -7.37
C SER A 113 2.42 1.90 -6.97
N LYS A 114 3.40 1.63 -6.10
CA LYS A 114 3.69 0.29 -5.59
C LYS A 114 2.53 -0.27 -4.77
N LEU A 115 1.86 0.56 -3.98
CA LEU A 115 0.65 0.18 -3.24
C LEU A 115 -0.50 -0.28 -4.15
N LEU A 116 -0.54 0.19 -5.38
CA LEU A 116 -1.57 -0.20 -6.35
C LEU A 116 -1.18 -1.37 -7.25
N THR A 117 0.11 -1.74 -7.33
CA THR A 117 0.59 -2.66 -8.36
C THR A 117 1.52 -3.79 -7.89
N SER A 118 2.02 -3.76 -6.65
CA SER A 118 3.13 -4.64 -6.23
C SER A 118 2.86 -5.37 -4.91
N TYR A 119 1.80 -6.21 -4.89
CA TYR A 119 1.40 -6.92 -3.67
C TYR A 119 2.04 -8.31 -3.52
N ASN A 120 2.54 -8.93 -4.61
CA ASN A 120 2.77 -10.37 -4.64
C ASN A 120 4.17 -10.82 -4.27
N GLN A 121 5.18 -9.96 -4.40
CA GLN A 121 6.58 -10.40 -4.33
C GLN A 121 7.14 -10.36 -2.91
N ASN A 122 6.66 -9.45 -2.06
CA ASN A 122 7.28 -9.15 -0.77
C ASN A 122 6.38 -9.43 0.43
N TYR A 123 5.19 -10.03 0.22
CA TYR A 123 4.20 -10.26 1.26
C TYR A 123 3.63 -11.68 1.21
N LYS A 124 3.34 -12.22 2.39
CA LYS A 124 2.41 -13.34 2.55
C LYS A 124 1.00 -12.76 2.55
N ALA A 125 0.20 -13.16 1.57
CA ALA A 125 -1.18 -12.72 1.43
C ALA A 125 -2.15 -13.81 1.93
N THR A 126 -3.20 -13.40 2.66
CA THR A 126 -4.25 -14.30 3.16
C THR A 126 -5.58 -13.56 3.16
N ILE A 127 -6.65 -14.18 2.65
CA ILE A 127 -8.01 -13.62 2.77
C ILE A 127 -8.41 -13.63 4.24
N VAL A 128 -8.92 -12.48 4.71
CA VAL A 128 -9.34 -12.31 6.09
C VAL A 128 -10.72 -11.68 6.17
N ARG A 129 -11.48 -12.00 7.22
CA ARG A 129 -12.75 -11.35 7.49
C ARG A 129 -12.51 -10.03 8.22
N ASP A 130 -12.65 -8.91 7.53
CA ASP A 130 -12.66 -7.58 8.17
C ASP A 130 -14.10 -7.25 8.59
N LYS A 131 -14.37 -7.20 9.90
CA LYS A 131 -15.69 -6.87 10.46
C LYS A 131 -16.20 -5.48 10.07
N GLY A 132 -15.31 -4.57 9.70
CA GLY A 132 -15.65 -3.23 9.19
C GLY A 132 -16.06 -3.20 7.73
N ASN A 133 -15.91 -4.31 7.01
CA ASN A 133 -16.28 -4.42 5.60
C ASN A 133 -17.66 -5.06 5.48
N THR A 134 -18.66 -4.27 5.12
CA THR A 134 -20.06 -4.70 4.94
C THR A 134 -20.44 -4.86 3.46
N ASP A 135 -19.55 -4.52 2.53
CA ASP A 135 -19.81 -4.65 1.10
C ASP A 135 -19.60 -6.10 0.65
N PRO A 136 -20.62 -6.80 0.11
CA PRO A 136 -20.50 -8.19 -0.34
C PRO A 136 -19.54 -8.38 -1.52
N ASN A 137 -19.27 -7.31 -2.27
CA ASN A 137 -18.33 -7.32 -3.39
C ASN A 137 -16.89 -7.01 -2.96
N ALA A 138 -16.67 -6.60 -1.71
CA ALA A 138 -15.34 -6.34 -1.22
C ALA A 138 -14.74 -7.56 -0.54
N GLU A 139 -13.45 -7.79 -0.80
CA GLU A 139 -12.64 -8.80 -0.14
C GLU A 139 -11.48 -8.12 0.59
N SER A 140 -11.17 -8.60 1.78
CA SER A 140 -10.06 -8.08 2.59
C SER A 140 -8.93 -9.09 2.60
N ILE A 141 -7.73 -8.62 2.26
CA ILE A 141 -6.52 -9.44 2.16
C ILE A 141 -5.49 -8.89 3.14
N GLU A 142 -5.10 -9.72 4.09
CA GLU A 142 -3.99 -9.42 5.00
C GLU A 142 -2.67 -9.66 4.28
N LEU A 143 -1.77 -8.70 4.40
CA LEU A 143 -0.43 -8.69 3.83
C LEU A 143 0.58 -8.61 4.97
N ILE A 144 1.33 -9.68 5.18
CA ILE A 144 2.42 -9.73 6.16
C ILE A 144 3.74 -9.67 5.39
N PRO A 145 4.64 -8.71 5.69
CA PRO A 145 5.93 -8.61 5.00
C PRO A 145 6.78 -9.87 5.21
N ASN A 146 7.42 -10.35 4.13
CA ASN A 146 8.36 -11.47 4.19
C ASN A 146 9.70 -11.09 4.84
N VAL A 147 10.02 -9.79 4.85
CA VAL A 147 11.19 -9.18 5.50
C VAL A 147 10.73 -8.10 6.46
N GLN A 148 11.57 -7.83 7.46
CA GLN A 148 11.23 -6.82 8.47
C GLN A 148 11.07 -5.43 7.84
N LYS A 149 9.93 -4.79 8.10
CA LYS A 149 9.60 -3.42 7.68
C LYS A 149 9.23 -2.56 8.89
N ASN A 150 8.95 -1.28 8.67
CA ASN A 150 8.51 -0.35 9.73
C ASN A 150 7.06 -0.60 10.18
N PHE A 151 6.35 -1.52 9.54
CA PHE A 151 5.01 -1.93 9.92
C PHE A 151 4.93 -3.45 10.15
N ILE A 152 3.91 -3.89 10.88
CA ILE A 152 3.68 -5.30 11.24
C ILE A 152 2.94 -6.02 10.12
N LYS A 153 1.85 -5.40 9.64
CA LYS A 153 0.98 -5.93 8.59
C LYS A 153 0.16 -4.83 7.94
N ALA A 154 -0.42 -5.16 6.81
CA ALA A 154 -1.43 -4.35 6.16
C ALA A 154 -2.68 -5.18 5.86
N ILE A 155 -3.83 -4.52 5.71
CA ILE A 155 -5.05 -5.12 5.17
C ILE A 155 -5.45 -4.31 3.95
N LEU A 156 -5.40 -4.94 2.79
CA LEU A 156 -5.88 -4.37 1.54
C LEU A 156 -7.33 -4.81 1.33
N THR A 157 -8.22 -3.84 1.11
CA THR A 157 -9.60 -4.11 0.72
C THR A 157 -9.77 -3.83 -0.76
N VAL A 158 -10.27 -4.81 -1.50
CA VAL A 158 -10.46 -4.75 -2.95
C VAL A 158 -11.91 -5.04 -3.34
N ASP A 159 -12.38 -4.43 -4.41
CA ASP A 159 -13.60 -4.81 -5.08
C ASP A 159 -13.29 -6.01 -5.99
N LYS A 160 -13.81 -7.20 -5.63
CA LYS A 160 -13.52 -8.44 -6.36
C LYS A 160 -14.21 -8.52 -7.73
N VAL A 161 -15.21 -7.67 -7.98
CA VAL A 161 -15.92 -7.59 -9.27
C VAL A 161 -15.19 -6.60 -10.18
N LYS A 162 -14.96 -5.38 -9.70
CA LYS A 162 -14.30 -4.32 -10.48
C LYS A 162 -12.79 -4.48 -10.56
N LYS A 163 -12.19 -5.34 -9.70
CA LYS A 163 -10.75 -5.53 -9.55
C LYS A 163 -10.04 -4.20 -9.23
N GLN A 164 -10.58 -3.49 -8.26
CA GLN A 164 -10.11 -2.17 -7.85
C GLN A 164 -9.85 -2.11 -6.35
N VAL A 165 -8.85 -1.32 -5.95
CA VAL A 165 -8.58 -1.04 -4.53
C VAL A 165 -9.69 -0.16 -3.95
N LYS A 166 -10.26 -0.57 -2.81
CA LYS A 166 -11.25 0.18 -2.05
C LYS A 166 -10.67 0.80 -0.79
N GLY A 167 -9.60 0.27 -0.28
CA GLY A 167 -8.98 0.79 0.94
C GLY A 167 -7.77 -0.01 1.37
N PHE A 168 -7.11 0.54 2.37
CA PHE A 168 -5.87 0.00 2.89
C PHE A 168 -5.74 0.36 4.36
N LYS A 169 -5.42 -0.61 5.23
CA LYS A 169 -5.08 -0.40 6.64
C LYS A 169 -3.65 -0.82 6.89
N LEU A 170 -2.86 0.02 7.52
CA LEU A 170 -1.50 -0.26 7.94
C LEU A 170 -1.42 -0.31 9.46
N PHE A 171 -0.79 -1.33 10.00
CA PHE A 171 -0.54 -1.50 11.43
C PHE A 171 0.94 -1.32 11.69
N ASP A 172 1.34 -0.23 12.34
CA ASP A 172 2.73 0.01 12.66
C ASP A 172 3.16 -0.62 13.99
N LYS A 173 4.46 -0.58 14.25
CA LYS A 173 5.05 -1.14 15.48
C LYS A 173 4.76 -0.31 16.73
N SER A 174 4.35 0.94 16.57
CA SER A 174 4.02 1.87 17.65
C SER A 174 2.54 1.80 18.06
N GLY A 175 1.79 0.87 17.46
CA GLY A 175 0.36 0.69 17.73
C GLY A 175 -0.55 1.66 16.99
N ASN A 176 -0.01 2.41 16.03
CA ASN A 176 -0.83 3.23 15.15
C ASN A 176 -1.50 2.37 14.07
N ILE A 177 -2.75 2.72 13.75
CA ILE A 177 -3.51 2.15 12.64
C ILE A 177 -3.82 3.28 11.67
N PHE A 178 -3.23 3.19 10.49
CA PHE A 178 -3.48 4.13 9.39
C PHE A 178 -4.49 3.50 8.44
N THR A 179 -5.66 4.10 8.31
CA THR A 179 -6.73 3.61 7.42
C THR A 179 -6.93 4.59 6.27
N TYR A 180 -6.84 4.09 5.06
CA TYR A 180 -7.15 4.82 3.82
C TYR A 180 -8.37 4.17 3.19
N LYS A 181 -9.48 4.92 3.08
CA LYS A 181 -10.72 4.46 2.45
C LYS A 181 -10.96 5.26 1.18
N VAL A 182 -10.95 4.59 0.04
CA VAL A 182 -11.25 5.22 -1.26
C VAL A 182 -12.74 5.57 -1.30
N THR A 183 -13.04 6.85 -1.53
CA THR A 183 -14.41 7.37 -1.64
C THR A 183 -14.82 7.57 -3.10
N LYS A 184 -13.85 7.88 -3.99
CA LYS A 184 -14.06 7.99 -5.43
C LYS A 184 -12.86 7.42 -6.17
N PHE A 185 -13.09 6.63 -7.20
CA PHE A 185 -12.05 6.04 -8.03
C PHE A 185 -12.34 6.34 -9.51
N GLN A 186 -11.42 7.00 -10.19
CA GLN A 186 -11.53 7.39 -11.60
C GLN A 186 -10.28 6.92 -12.34
N THR A 187 -10.47 6.43 -13.55
CA THR A 187 -9.38 5.95 -14.40
C THR A 187 -9.29 6.80 -15.65
N ASP A 188 -8.11 6.81 -16.25
CA ASP A 188 -7.83 7.47 -17.52
C ASP A 188 -8.24 8.95 -17.53
N VAL A 189 -8.12 9.62 -16.37
CA VAL A 189 -8.37 11.07 -16.28
C VAL A 189 -7.27 11.82 -17.03
N PRO A 190 -7.59 12.92 -17.72
CA PRO A 190 -6.59 13.76 -18.38
C PRO A 190 -5.55 14.24 -17.37
N SER A 191 -4.27 14.12 -17.72
CA SER A 191 -3.15 14.63 -16.95
C SER A 191 -2.01 15.05 -17.86
N THR A 192 -1.18 15.95 -17.38
CA THR A 192 -0.01 16.49 -18.07
C THR A 192 1.23 16.31 -17.24
N ALA A 193 2.41 16.50 -17.81
CA ALA A 193 3.66 16.40 -17.08
C ALA A 193 3.73 17.40 -15.91
N SER A 194 3.12 18.57 -16.05
CA SER A 194 3.09 19.61 -15.02
C SER A 194 2.26 19.24 -13.78
N ASP A 195 1.40 18.23 -13.85
CA ASP A 195 0.67 17.72 -12.70
C ASP A 195 1.58 16.96 -11.72
N PHE A 196 2.72 16.46 -12.23
CA PHE A 196 3.69 15.64 -11.50
C PHE A 196 5.04 16.33 -11.30
N THR A 197 5.11 17.64 -11.50
CA THR A 197 6.32 18.44 -11.32
C THR A 197 6.04 19.58 -10.35
N PHE A 198 6.99 19.83 -9.44
CA PHE A 198 6.90 21.01 -8.57
C PHE A 198 7.14 22.27 -9.39
N ASP A 199 6.27 23.25 -9.19
CA ASP A 199 6.34 24.55 -9.82
C ASP A 199 6.39 25.64 -8.73
N ALA A 200 7.56 26.23 -8.55
CA ALA A 200 7.79 27.26 -7.52
C ALA A 200 6.87 28.49 -7.67
N ALA A 201 6.44 28.79 -8.90
CA ALA A 201 5.53 29.93 -9.13
C ALA A 201 4.16 29.73 -8.46
N LYS A 202 3.76 28.49 -8.18
CA LYS A 202 2.52 28.16 -7.45
C LYS A 202 2.66 28.27 -5.93
N TYR A 203 3.88 28.48 -5.43
CA TYR A 203 4.19 28.53 -4.01
C TYR A 203 5.12 29.73 -3.70
N PRO A 204 4.61 30.97 -3.84
CA PRO A 204 5.44 32.17 -3.66
C PRO A 204 6.01 32.26 -2.24
N GLY A 205 7.32 32.52 -2.13
CA GLY A 205 8.03 32.65 -0.86
C GLY A 205 8.29 31.34 -0.12
N VAL A 206 8.06 30.17 -0.76
CA VAL A 206 8.36 28.88 -0.16
C VAL A 206 9.88 28.69 -0.06
N GLU A 207 10.36 28.18 1.07
CA GLU A 207 11.74 27.76 1.26
C GLU A 207 11.96 26.37 0.64
N VAL A 208 12.98 26.23 -0.20
CA VAL A 208 13.30 24.96 -0.85
C VAL A 208 14.50 24.32 -0.16
N ILE A 209 14.29 23.18 0.50
CA ILE A 209 15.31 22.40 1.20
C ILE A 209 15.66 21.19 0.33
N ASP A 210 16.80 21.28 -0.36
CA ASP A 210 17.30 20.19 -1.21
C ASP A 210 18.12 19.20 -0.37
N MET A 211 17.61 17.94 -0.27
CA MET A 211 18.21 16.84 0.50
C MET A 211 18.76 15.72 -0.39
N ARG A 212 18.93 15.98 -1.68
CA ARG A 212 19.44 14.99 -2.65
C ARG A 212 20.94 14.78 -2.58
#